data_5411986378964e3ac6207376d1e19b54
#
_entry.id   5411986378964e3ac6207376d1e19b54
#
_cell.length_a   1.000
_cell.length_b   1.000
_cell.length_c   1.000
_cell.angle_alpha   90.00
_cell.angle_beta   90.00
_cell.angle_gamma   90.00
#
_symmetry.space_group_name_H-M   'P 1'
#
loop_
_entity.id
_entity.type
_entity.pdbx_description
1 polymer ?
#
loop_
_entity_poly.entity_id
_entity_poly.type
_entity_poly.pdbx_seq_one_letter_code
_entity_poly.pdbx_strand_id
1 'polypeptide(L)'
;MGGSQGARSINMSAPNALSLVSTCIDIEVRHDAGEQDYEEVKESYSKLGIDAKVSKFDPNVGSAYDWADLFIGRAGAMTVSELSATGLPSILIPYPHAMDNHQFYNARFLEEKGGTVLIDNENLTSEHLAETIKRISEDKKILKKMSESAFDDLFLHSTENTVNFTYDVIENYKMRDTDEVSG
;
A
#
# COMPACT_ATOMS: atom_id res chain seq x y z
N MET A 1 -3.38 -4.24 -4.85
CA MET A 1 -2.20 -5.08 -5.16
C MET A 1 -2.01 -6.14 -4.10
N GLY A 2 -1.76 -7.39 -4.49
CA GLY A 2 -1.76 -8.53 -3.56
C GLY A 2 -0.41 -9.21 -3.33
N GLY A 3 0.65 -8.78 -3.98
CA GLY A 3 1.92 -9.52 -3.98
C GLY A 3 1.78 -10.97 -4.49
N SER A 4 2.84 -11.75 -4.39
CA SER A 4 2.92 -13.12 -4.92
C SER A 4 2.00 -14.15 -4.21
N GLN A 5 1.44 -13.81 -3.06
CA GLN A 5 0.59 -14.72 -2.25
C GLN A 5 -0.92 -14.42 -2.37
N GLY A 6 -1.28 -13.52 -3.29
CA GLY A 6 -2.66 -13.21 -3.64
C GLY A 6 -3.38 -12.30 -2.66
N ALA A 7 -4.21 -11.44 -3.23
CA ALA A 7 -5.13 -10.60 -2.49
C ALA A 7 -6.57 -11.07 -2.74
N ARG A 8 -6.83 -12.39 -2.79
CA ARG A 8 -8.12 -12.92 -3.19
C ARG A 8 -9.30 -12.26 -2.47
N SER A 9 -9.21 -12.04 -1.15
CA SER A 9 -10.27 -11.35 -0.43
C SER A 9 -10.49 -9.93 -0.94
N ILE A 10 -9.41 -9.19 -1.26
CA ILE A 10 -9.48 -7.85 -1.85
C ILE A 10 -10.04 -7.94 -3.27
N ASN A 11 -9.50 -8.87 -4.08
CA ASN A 11 -9.91 -9.09 -5.46
C ASN A 11 -11.42 -9.36 -5.59
N MET A 12 -11.99 -10.10 -4.64
CA MET A 12 -13.42 -10.42 -4.64
C MET A 12 -14.29 -9.31 -4.06
N SER A 13 -13.78 -8.52 -3.13
CA SER A 13 -14.56 -7.44 -2.49
C SER A 13 -14.52 -6.13 -3.28
N ALA A 14 -13.38 -5.80 -3.90
CA ALA A 14 -13.16 -4.50 -4.54
C ALA A 14 -14.12 -4.18 -5.70
N PRO A 15 -14.44 -5.08 -6.64
CA PRO A 15 -15.36 -4.74 -7.72
C PRO A 15 -16.73 -4.29 -7.24
N ASN A 16 -17.33 -5.03 -6.30
CA ASN A 16 -18.64 -4.67 -5.73
C ASN A 16 -18.54 -3.39 -4.89
N ALA A 17 -17.48 -3.22 -4.09
CA ALA A 17 -17.26 -1.99 -3.33
C ALA A 17 -17.19 -0.77 -4.23
N LEU A 18 -16.40 -0.84 -5.30
CA LEU A 18 -16.24 0.26 -6.25
C LEU A 18 -17.51 0.53 -7.06
N SER A 19 -18.32 -0.50 -7.33
CA SER A 19 -19.66 -0.31 -7.91
C SER A 19 -20.57 0.51 -7.00
N LEU A 20 -20.53 0.28 -5.69
CA LEU A 20 -21.28 1.08 -4.72
C LEU A 20 -20.74 2.52 -4.62
N VAL A 21 -19.44 2.71 -4.78
CA VAL A 21 -18.79 4.03 -4.74
C VAL A 21 -19.11 4.83 -6.01
N SER A 22 -19.06 4.20 -7.19
CA SER A 22 -19.27 4.85 -8.50
C SER A 22 -20.66 5.49 -8.66
N THR A 23 -21.62 5.12 -7.82
CA THR A 23 -22.95 5.77 -7.79
C THR A 23 -22.90 7.20 -7.25
N CYS A 24 -21.84 7.57 -6.52
CA CYS A 24 -21.73 8.86 -5.83
C CYS A 24 -20.47 9.66 -6.22
N ILE A 25 -19.43 8.97 -6.68
CA ILE A 25 -18.12 9.56 -6.96
C ILE A 25 -17.65 9.04 -8.32
N ASP A 26 -17.11 9.92 -9.15
CA ASP A 26 -16.43 9.53 -10.38
C ASP A 26 -15.10 8.86 -10.05
N ILE A 27 -14.88 7.64 -10.58
CA ILE A 27 -13.72 6.82 -10.26
C ILE A 27 -13.05 6.27 -11.52
N GLU A 28 -11.74 6.28 -11.52
CA GLU A 28 -10.93 5.49 -12.44
C GLU A 28 -10.23 4.37 -11.65
N VAL A 29 -10.18 3.17 -12.22
CA VAL A 29 -9.68 1.98 -11.51
C VAL A 29 -8.53 1.34 -12.25
N ARG A 30 -7.42 1.11 -11.53
CA ARG A 30 -6.35 0.19 -11.92
C ARG A 30 -6.28 -0.94 -10.90
N HIS A 31 -6.44 -2.19 -11.33
CA HIS A 31 -6.47 -3.34 -10.45
C HIS A 31 -5.47 -4.40 -10.90
N ASP A 32 -4.43 -4.60 -10.11
CA ASP A 32 -3.48 -5.69 -10.27
C ASP A 32 -3.98 -6.91 -9.49
N ALA A 33 -4.62 -7.83 -10.21
CA ALA A 33 -5.37 -8.95 -9.63
C ALA A 33 -4.50 -10.20 -9.40
N GLY A 34 -3.29 -10.24 -9.97
CA GLY A 34 -2.49 -11.46 -10.02
C GLY A 34 -2.97 -12.44 -11.09
N GLU A 35 -2.12 -13.41 -11.41
CA GLU A 35 -2.38 -14.39 -12.49
C GLU A 35 -3.65 -15.21 -12.24
N GLN A 36 -3.88 -15.61 -10.99
CA GLN A 36 -4.96 -16.55 -10.65
C GLN A 36 -6.36 -15.94 -10.73
N ASP A 37 -6.50 -14.69 -10.29
CA ASP A 37 -7.81 -14.05 -10.16
C ASP A 37 -8.14 -13.09 -11.32
N TYR A 38 -7.21 -12.90 -12.27
CA TYR A 38 -7.32 -11.93 -13.35
C TYR A 38 -8.65 -12.00 -14.12
N GLU A 39 -9.00 -13.18 -14.61
CA GLU A 39 -10.21 -13.35 -15.44
C GLU A 39 -11.49 -13.12 -14.63
N GLU A 40 -11.53 -13.62 -13.38
CA GLU A 40 -12.67 -13.47 -12.48
C GLU A 40 -12.89 -12.00 -12.11
N VAL A 41 -11.83 -11.26 -11.81
CA VAL A 41 -11.87 -9.83 -11.47
C VAL A 41 -12.31 -9.00 -12.67
N LYS A 42 -11.75 -9.26 -13.85
CA LYS A 42 -12.08 -8.57 -15.08
C LYS A 42 -13.56 -8.77 -15.47
N GLU A 43 -14.05 -10.00 -15.36
CA GLU A 43 -15.45 -10.31 -15.61
C GLU A 43 -16.38 -9.61 -14.59
N SER A 44 -15.96 -9.55 -13.32
CA SER A 44 -16.72 -8.87 -12.27
C SER A 44 -16.90 -7.39 -12.57
N TYR A 45 -15.84 -6.66 -12.94
CA TYR A 45 -15.94 -5.25 -13.33
C TYR A 45 -16.84 -5.05 -14.56
N SER A 46 -16.70 -5.92 -15.57
CA SER A 46 -17.52 -5.88 -16.78
C SER A 46 -19.01 -6.05 -16.46
N LYS A 47 -19.38 -7.01 -15.62
CA LYS A 47 -20.77 -7.25 -15.19
C LYS A 47 -21.36 -6.07 -14.42
N LEU A 48 -20.51 -5.36 -13.66
CA LEU A 48 -20.90 -4.20 -12.86
C LEU A 48 -20.90 -2.88 -13.66
N GLY A 49 -20.47 -2.92 -14.93
CA GLY A 49 -20.42 -1.74 -15.79
C GLY A 49 -19.33 -0.74 -15.39
N ILE A 50 -18.27 -1.19 -14.70
CA ILE A 50 -17.15 -0.34 -14.29
C ILE A 50 -16.04 -0.49 -15.32
N ASP A 51 -15.57 0.65 -15.86
CA ASP A 51 -14.37 0.68 -16.69
C ASP A 51 -13.13 0.61 -15.79
N ALA A 52 -12.51 -0.58 -15.72
CA ALA A 52 -11.35 -0.85 -14.90
C ALA A 52 -10.21 -1.41 -15.74
N LYS A 53 -9.03 -0.82 -15.59
CA LYS A 53 -7.80 -1.40 -16.14
C LYS A 53 -7.31 -2.53 -15.23
N VAL A 54 -7.69 -3.75 -15.53
CA VAL A 54 -7.25 -4.94 -14.79
C VAL A 54 -5.98 -5.51 -15.41
N SER A 55 -5.00 -5.86 -14.60
CA SER A 55 -3.73 -6.49 -14.98
C SER A 55 -3.44 -7.72 -14.13
N LYS A 56 -2.64 -8.64 -14.69
CA LYS A 56 -2.08 -9.78 -13.96
C LYS A 56 -0.91 -9.34 -13.08
N PHE A 57 -0.13 -8.39 -13.60
CA PHE A 57 1.02 -7.79 -12.95
C PHE A 57 1.31 -6.45 -13.63
N ASP A 58 1.58 -5.42 -12.85
CA ASP A 58 2.04 -4.12 -13.37
C ASP A 58 3.55 -3.99 -13.15
N PRO A 59 4.37 -4.01 -14.21
CA PRO A 59 5.81 -3.84 -14.09
C PRO A 59 6.22 -2.40 -13.74
N ASN A 60 5.31 -1.44 -13.85
CA ASN A 60 5.56 -0.03 -13.58
C ASN A 60 4.72 0.50 -12.41
N VAL A 61 4.91 -0.13 -11.25
CA VAL A 61 4.19 0.20 -10.01
C VAL A 61 4.35 1.67 -9.62
N GLY A 62 5.54 2.27 -9.86
CA GLY A 62 5.80 3.68 -9.58
C GLY A 62 4.82 4.59 -10.31
N SER A 63 4.56 4.35 -11.61
CA SER A 63 3.59 5.17 -12.36
C SER A 63 2.14 4.95 -11.90
N ALA A 64 1.85 3.81 -11.28
CA ALA A 64 0.53 3.59 -10.69
C ALA A 64 0.38 4.38 -9.39
N TYR A 65 1.42 4.48 -8.58
CA TYR A 65 1.43 5.32 -7.37
C TYR A 65 1.33 6.81 -7.68
N ASP A 66 2.07 7.28 -8.71
CA ASP A 66 2.01 8.69 -9.15
C ASP A 66 0.62 9.08 -9.70
N TRP A 67 -0.09 8.11 -10.26
CA TRP A 67 -1.42 8.33 -10.84
C TRP A 67 -2.54 8.27 -9.79
N ALA A 68 -2.39 7.46 -8.74
CA ALA A 68 -3.47 7.16 -7.81
C ALA A 68 -3.70 8.25 -6.76
N ASP A 69 -4.96 8.54 -6.46
CA ASP A 69 -5.36 9.35 -5.30
C ASP A 69 -5.52 8.49 -4.02
N LEU A 70 -5.77 7.19 -4.18
CA LEU A 70 -5.97 6.25 -3.08
C LEU A 70 -5.47 4.86 -3.46
N PHE A 71 -4.69 4.26 -2.59
CA PHE A 71 -4.24 2.87 -2.71
C PHE A 71 -5.08 1.93 -1.85
N ILE A 72 -5.39 0.74 -2.37
CA ILE A 72 -6.05 -0.33 -1.62
C ILE A 72 -5.23 -1.61 -1.81
N GLY A 73 -4.77 -2.23 -0.73
CA GLY A 73 -3.94 -3.42 -0.88
C GLY A 73 -3.44 -4.05 0.43
N ARG A 74 -2.51 -4.99 0.26
CA ARG A 74 -1.82 -5.64 1.37
C ARG A 74 -0.73 -4.73 1.96
N ALA A 75 -0.38 -4.98 3.22
CA ALA A 75 0.61 -4.20 3.97
C ALA A 75 2.00 -4.86 4.01
N GLY A 76 2.51 -5.26 2.83
CA GLY A 76 3.90 -5.72 2.71
C GLY A 76 4.87 -4.60 3.08
N ALA A 77 6.07 -4.94 3.58
CA ALA A 77 7.06 -3.94 4.01
C ALA A 77 7.44 -2.98 2.86
N MET A 78 7.67 -3.51 1.66
CA MET A 78 7.96 -2.67 0.49
C MET A 78 6.78 -1.75 0.14
N THR A 79 5.56 -2.27 0.14
CA THR A 79 4.36 -1.46 -0.12
C THR A 79 4.24 -0.31 0.86
N VAL A 80 4.43 -0.56 2.16
CA VAL A 80 4.36 0.49 3.19
C VAL A 80 5.48 1.52 3.01
N SER A 81 6.70 1.09 2.67
CA SER A 81 7.81 1.99 2.36
C SER A 81 7.52 2.85 1.12
N GLU A 82 6.98 2.27 0.06
CA GLU A 82 6.61 2.97 -1.18
C GLU A 82 5.47 3.98 -0.94
N LEU A 83 4.45 3.61 -0.16
CA LEU A 83 3.37 4.51 0.25
C LEU A 83 3.89 5.68 1.10
N SER A 84 4.85 5.40 2.00
CA SER A 84 5.48 6.45 2.80
C SER A 84 6.35 7.37 1.95
N ALA A 85 7.11 6.84 1.00
CA ALA A 85 7.95 7.65 0.12
C ALA A 85 7.14 8.55 -0.82
N THR A 86 5.97 8.09 -1.27
CA THR A 86 5.09 8.83 -2.20
C THR A 86 4.05 9.70 -1.49
N GLY A 87 3.81 9.46 -0.21
CA GLY A 87 2.72 10.11 0.51
C GLY A 87 1.33 9.71 0.01
N LEU A 88 1.17 8.49 -0.53
CA LEU A 88 -0.10 8.05 -1.11
C LEU A 88 -1.06 7.57 -0.01
N PRO A 89 -2.25 8.20 0.14
CA PRO A 89 -3.28 7.73 1.05
C PRO A 89 -3.66 6.29 0.77
N SER A 90 -3.94 5.52 1.81
CA SER A 90 -4.21 4.10 1.60
C SER A 90 -5.30 3.51 2.49
N ILE A 91 -5.87 2.39 2.04
CA ILE A 91 -6.62 1.42 2.83
C ILE A 91 -5.81 0.14 2.81
N LEU A 92 -5.29 -0.25 3.96
CA LEU A 92 -4.45 -1.43 4.09
C LEU A 92 -5.22 -2.58 4.74
N ILE A 93 -5.16 -3.73 4.08
CA ILE A 93 -5.78 -4.98 4.52
C ILE A 93 -4.65 -6.00 4.74
N PRO A 94 -4.13 -6.15 5.97
CA PRO A 94 -3.06 -7.09 6.25
C PRO A 94 -3.42 -8.52 5.89
N TYR A 95 -2.44 -9.30 5.43
CA TYR A 95 -2.65 -10.71 5.17
C TYR A 95 -2.76 -11.48 6.51
N PRO A 96 -3.86 -12.20 6.79
CA PRO A 96 -4.13 -12.76 8.12
C PRO A 96 -3.18 -13.89 8.53
N HIS A 97 -2.51 -14.54 7.57
CA HIS A 97 -1.56 -15.62 7.81
C HIS A 97 -0.10 -15.17 7.60
N ALA A 98 0.16 -13.88 7.68
CA ALA A 98 1.52 -13.36 7.63
C ALA A 98 2.30 -13.83 8.87
N MET A 99 3.51 -14.37 8.67
CA MET A 99 4.37 -14.82 9.76
C MET A 99 4.52 -13.68 10.78
N ASP A 100 4.37 -14.00 12.07
CA ASP A 100 4.49 -13.04 13.18
C ASP A 100 3.63 -11.78 13.03
N ASN A 101 2.54 -11.84 12.25
CA ASN A 101 1.65 -10.71 11.99
C ASN A 101 2.36 -9.46 11.43
N HIS A 102 3.53 -9.62 10.78
CA HIS A 102 4.32 -8.48 10.32
C HIS A 102 3.53 -7.49 9.45
N GLN A 103 2.58 -7.94 8.62
CA GLN A 103 1.77 -7.04 7.81
C GLN A 103 0.83 -6.17 8.66
N PHE A 104 0.32 -6.68 9.76
CA PHE A 104 -0.48 -5.89 10.70
C PHE A 104 0.36 -4.76 11.31
N TYR A 105 1.57 -5.06 11.78
CA TYR A 105 2.45 -4.02 12.34
C TYR A 105 2.90 -3.00 11.30
N ASN A 106 3.14 -3.43 10.07
CA ASN A 106 3.44 -2.51 8.96
C ASN A 106 2.27 -1.55 8.69
N ALA A 107 1.03 -2.06 8.66
CA ALA A 107 -0.15 -1.21 8.49
C ALA A 107 -0.37 -0.25 9.66
N ARG A 108 -0.17 -0.74 10.89
CA ARG A 108 -0.28 0.07 12.13
C ARG A 108 0.67 1.25 12.12
N PHE A 109 1.89 1.08 11.62
CA PHE A 109 2.85 2.17 11.49
C PHE A 109 2.28 3.36 10.70
N LEU A 110 1.64 3.11 9.54
CA LEU A 110 1.00 4.18 8.75
C LEU A 110 -0.33 4.65 9.36
N GLU A 111 -1.08 3.77 10.02
CA GLU A 111 -2.34 4.12 10.67
C GLU A 111 -2.10 5.09 11.84
N GLU A 112 -1.11 4.84 12.68
CA GLU A 112 -0.75 5.71 13.80
C GLU A 112 -0.30 7.10 13.35
N LYS A 113 0.28 7.21 12.16
CA LYS A 113 0.57 8.49 11.51
C LYS A 113 -0.68 9.16 10.93
N GLY A 114 -1.73 8.41 10.64
CA GLY A 114 -2.94 8.88 9.97
C GLY A 114 -2.87 8.82 8.44
N GLY A 115 -1.90 8.12 7.86
CA GLY A 115 -1.71 7.97 6.41
C GLY A 115 -2.51 6.83 5.78
N THR A 116 -3.06 5.93 6.60
CA THR A 116 -3.88 4.81 6.14
C THR A 116 -5.10 4.59 7.02
N VAL A 117 -6.08 3.88 6.47
CA VAL A 117 -7.12 3.19 7.23
C VAL A 117 -6.82 1.70 7.19
N LEU A 118 -6.73 1.07 8.36
CA LEU A 118 -6.54 -0.37 8.47
C LEU A 118 -7.89 -1.06 8.53
N ILE A 119 -8.09 -2.09 7.69
CA ILE A 119 -9.24 -3.00 7.75
C ILE A 119 -8.70 -4.40 7.97
N ASP A 120 -9.10 -5.03 9.07
CA ASP A 120 -8.77 -6.43 9.29
C ASP A 120 -9.41 -7.31 8.21
N ASN A 121 -8.68 -8.30 7.72
CA ASN A 121 -9.15 -9.15 6.63
C ASN A 121 -10.48 -9.87 6.94
N GLU A 122 -10.73 -10.18 8.21
CA GLU A 122 -11.99 -10.81 8.67
C GLU A 122 -13.19 -9.86 8.58
N ASN A 123 -12.95 -8.56 8.66
CA ASN A 123 -13.95 -7.50 8.58
C ASN A 123 -14.11 -6.93 7.17
N LEU A 124 -13.35 -7.45 6.19
CA LEU A 124 -13.41 -6.99 4.81
C LEU A 124 -14.68 -7.52 4.13
N THR A 125 -15.64 -6.62 3.92
CA THR A 125 -16.79 -6.82 3.03
C THR A 125 -16.80 -5.73 1.97
N SER A 126 -17.56 -5.94 0.89
CA SER A 126 -17.71 -4.91 -0.16
C SER A 126 -18.36 -3.63 0.40
N GLU A 127 -19.32 -3.77 1.30
CA GLU A 127 -20.02 -2.65 1.93
C GLU A 127 -19.08 -1.85 2.83
N HIS A 128 -18.32 -2.52 3.71
CA HIS A 128 -17.37 -1.86 4.62
C HIS A 128 -16.26 -1.14 3.84
N LEU A 129 -15.75 -1.78 2.78
CA LEU A 129 -14.76 -1.16 1.90
C LEU A 129 -15.35 0.08 1.20
N ALA A 130 -16.56 -0.02 0.66
CA ALA A 130 -17.25 1.09 0.00
C ALA A 130 -17.51 2.26 0.96
N GLU A 131 -17.98 1.99 2.18
CA GLU A 131 -18.19 3.01 3.21
C GLU A 131 -16.88 3.71 3.58
N THR A 132 -15.80 2.93 3.72
CA THR A 132 -14.47 3.49 4.02
C THR A 132 -13.97 4.38 2.89
N ILE A 133 -14.10 3.96 1.62
CA ILE A 133 -13.72 4.76 0.46
C ILE A 133 -14.55 6.05 0.42
N LYS A 134 -15.88 5.97 0.54
CA LYS A 134 -16.78 7.15 0.55
C LYS A 134 -16.34 8.14 1.62
N ARG A 135 -16.16 7.70 2.86
CA ARG A 135 -15.74 8.55 3.98
C ARG A 135 -14.42 9.27 3.73
N ILE A 136 -13.44 8.60 3.12
CA ILE A 136 -12.13 9.20 2.79
C ILE A 136 -12.27 10.22 1.66
N SER A 137 -13.16 9.95 0.69
CA SER A 137 -13.31 10.74 -0.54
C SER A 137 -14.35 11.87 -0.43
N GLU A 138 -15.16 11.93 0.64
CA GLU A 138 -16.18 12.97 0.86
C GLU A 138 -15.60 14.38 0.92
N ASP A 139 -14.42 14.53 1.51
CA ASP A 139 -13.72 15.82 1.58
C ASP A 139 -12.26 15.66 1.12
N LYS A 140 -11.89 16.38 0.09
CA LYS A 140 -10.50 16.44 -0.42
C LYS A 140 -9.47 16.78 0.66
N LYS A 141 -9.89 17.44 1.74
CA LYS A 141 -9.02 17.74 2.89
C LYS A 141 -8.63 16.47 3.64
N ILE A 142 -9.48 15.44 3.66
CA ILE A 142 -9.17 14.15 4.30
C ILE A 142 -8.06 13.46 3.54
N LEU A 143 -8.19 13.30 2.21
CA LEU A 143 -7.14 12.72 1.37
C LEU A 143 -5.83 13.50 1.47
N LYS A 144 -5.89 14.84 1.43
CA LYS A 144 -4.70 15.69 1.60
C LYS A 144 -4.04 15.47 2.95
N LYS A 145 -4.80 15.45 4.04
CA LYS A 145 -4.26 15.19 5.39
C LYS A 145 -3.65 13.80 5.50
N MET A 146 -4.30 12.78 4.91
CA MET A 146 -3.76 11.43 4.87
C MET A 146 -2.45 11.38 4.08
N SER A 147 -2.37 12.08 2.95
CA SER A 147 -1.16 12.17 2.14
C SER A 147 -0.01 12.81 2.93
N GLU A 148 -0.23 13.96 3.56
CA GLU A 148 0.76 14.64 4.39
C GLU A 148 1.19 13.75 5.58
N SER A 149 0.30 12.95 6.13
CA SER A 149 0.56 12.03 7.24
C SER A 149 1.29 10.75 6.80
N ALA A 150 1.05 10.28 5.58
CA ALA A 150 1.72 9.10 5.03
C ALA A 150 3.17 9.41 4.65
N PHE A 151 3.43 10.63 4.16
CA PHE A 151 4.74 11.00 3.65
C PHE A 151 5.81 10.96 4.74
N ASP A 152 6.93 10.30 4.43
CA ASP A 152 8.08 10.22 5.30
C ASP A 152 9.36 10.26 4.44
N ASP A 153 10.09 11.35 4.56
CA ASP A 153 11.33 11.64 3.83
C ASP A 153 12.41 10.57 4.04
N LEU A 154 12.41 9.92 5.20
CA LEU A 154 13.36 8.82 5.47
C LEU A 154 13.23 7.65 4.49
N PHE A 155 12.02 7.37 4.01
CA PHE A 155 11.80 6.31 3.03
C PHE A 155 12.21 6.73 1.62
N LEU A 156 12.08 8.01 1.27
CA LEU A 156 12.51 8.54 -0.03
C LEU A 156 14.02 8.38 -0.21
N HIS A 157 14.79 8.59 0.85
CA HIS A 157 16.26 8.50 0.86
C HIS A 157 16.80 7.20 1.49
N SER A 158 15.97 6.17 1.62
CA SER A 158 16.32 4.94 2.36
C SER A 158 17.61 4.27 1.85
N THR A 159 17.82 4.24 0.54
CA THR A 159 19.04 3.65 -0.06
C THR A 159 20.29 4.48 0.30
N GLU A 160 20.23 5.79 0.18
CA GLU A 160 21.31 6.70 0.50
C GLU A 160 21.64 6.64 2.00
N ASN A 161 20.65 6.65 2.86
CA ASN A 161 20.81 6.53 4.31
C ASN A 161 21.44 5.19 4.70
N THR A 162 21.05 4.09 4.04
CA THR A 162 21.64 2.76 4.29
C THR A 162 23.11 2.73 3.87
N VAL A 163 23.44 3.31 2.72
CA VAL A 163 24.84 3.40 2.24
C VAL A 163 25.69 4.23 3.19
N ASN A 164 25.23 5.41 3.58
CA ASN A 164 25.93 6.31 4.51
C ASN A 164 26.15 5.62 5.86
N PHE A 165 25.12 5.00 6.44
CA PHE A 165 25.26 4.23 7.68
C PHE A 165 26.29 3.10 7.56
N THR A 166 26.32 2.41 6.43
CA THR A 166 27.28 1.33 6.20
C THR A 166 28.72 1.87 6.15
N TYR A 167 28.94 3.01 5.50
CA TYR A 167 30.26 3.67 5.49
C TYR A 167 30.69 4.10 6.90
N ASP A 168 29.80 4.70 7.68
CA ASP A 168 30.07 5.11 9.07
C ASP A 168 30.48 3.92 9.94
N VAL A 169 29.79 2.78 9.79
CA VAL A 169 30.13 1.55 10.52
C VAL A 169 31.52 1.05 10.13
N ILE A 170 31.85 1.03 8.83
CA ILE A 170 33.17 0.57 8.33
C ILE A 170 34.29 1.50 8.81
N GLU A 171 34.07 2.80 8.77
CA GLU A 171 35.07 3.77 9.25
C GLU A 171 35.32 3.65 10.75
N ASN A 172 34.25 3.54 11.55
CA ASN A 172 34.36 3.34 12.99
C ASN A 172 35.04 2.01 13.36
N TYR A 173 34.86 0.96 12.55
CA TYR A 173 35.56 -0.32 12.75
C TYR A 173 37.06 -0.18 12.47
N LYS A 174 37.43 0.49 11.38
CA LYS A 174 38.84 0.73 11.05
C LYS A 174 39.57 1.57 12.10
N MET A 175 38.93 2.55 12.71
CA MET A 175 39.53 3.35 13.77
C MET A 175 39.83 2.53 15.03
N ARG A 176 38.96 1.59 15.39
CA ARG A 176 39.18 0.70 16.55
C ARG A 176 40.36 -0.25 16.36
N ASP A 177 40.53 -0.82 15.14
CA ASP A 177 41.66 -1.70 14.83
C ASP A 177 42.99 -0.95 14.85
N THR A 178 43.03 0.36 14.57
CA THR A 178 44.27 1.14 14.61
C THR A 178 44.69 1.50 16.02
N ASP A 179 43.79 1.60 16.98
CA ASP A 179 44.08 1.89 18.38
C ASP A 179 44.60 0.65 19.15
N GLU A 180 44.16 -0.55 18.76
CA GLU A 180 44.66 -1.82 19.37
C GLU A 180 46.06 -2.23 18.91
N VAL A 181 46.57 -1.71 17.77
CA VAL A 181 47.89 -2.02 17.23
C VAL A 181 48.96 -1.05 17.76
N SER A 182 48.58 0.03 18.45
CA SER A 182 49.48 1.10 18.93
C SER A 182 49.73 1.07 20.45
N GLY A 183 49.26 0.07 21.16
CA GLY A 183 49.47 -0.20 22.60
C GLY A 183 50.27 -1.48 22.80
#